data_d040badd849dad069f51bf811e62d3b7
#
_entry.id   d040badd849dad069f51bf811e62d3b7
#
_cell.length_a   1.000
_cell.length_b   1.000
_cell.length_c   1.000
_cell.angle_alpha   90.00
_cell.angle_beta   90.00
_cell.angle_gamma   90.00
#
_symmetry.space_group_name_H-M   'P 1'
#
loop_
_entity.id
_entity.type
_entity.pdbx_description
1 polymer ?
#
loop_
_entity_poly.entity_id
_entity_poly.type
_entity_poly.pdbx_seq_one_letter_code
_entity_poly.pdbx_strand_id
1 'polypeptide(L)'
;MRERVAQARVARLATVTDDGRPHIVPCCFVLDADTAYSAVDAKPKSTLALRRVANLRSNHRASLLVDHYDDDWAALWWVRLDGAGRLVDDGDERDRALSALAAKYDQYRRDPPPGAVIALDVTTWRAWP
;
A
#
# COMPACT_ATOMS: atom_id res chain seq x y z
N MET A 1 16.62 2.21 -5.65
CA MET A 1 15.33 1.46 -5.68
C MET A 1 14.44 1.87 -4.51
N ARG A 2 14.86 1.72 -3.28
CA ARG A 2 14.05 2.07 -2.11
C ARG A 2 13.66 3.54 -2.05
N GLU A 3 14.55 4.44 -2.42
CA GLU A 3 14.26 5.88 -2.43
C GLU A 3 13.15 6.23 -3.42
N ARG A 4 13.16 5.64 -4.61
CA ARG A 4 12.11 5.87 -5.59
C ARG A 4 10.74 5.44 -5.06
N VAL A 5 10.70 4.30 -4.38
CA VAL A 5 9.46 3.81 -3.77
C VAL A 5 9.03 4.75 -2.64
N ALA A 6 9.94 5.10 -1.74
CA ALA A 6 9.62 5.94 -0.59
C ALA A 6 9.09 7.33 -0.99
N GLN A 7 9.59 7.87 -2.09
CA GLN A 7 9.20 9.21 -2.57
C GLN A 7 7.95 9.21 -3.42
N ALA A 8 7.52 8.06 -3.94
CA ALA A 8 6.35 7.97 -4.79
C ALA A 8 5.09 8.33 -4.00
N ARG A 9 4.18 9.04 -4.67
CA ARG A 9 2.96 9.56 -4.03
C ARG A 9 1.79 8.59 -4.12
N VAL A 10 1.84 7.66 -5.05
CA VAL A 10 0.78 6.67 -5.25
C VAL A 10 1.40 5.33 -5.61
N ALA A 11 0.78 4.27 -5.18
CA ALA A 11 1.10 2.92 -5.59
C ALA A 11 -0.18 2.19 -5.99
N ARG A 12 -0.03 1.04 -6.62
CA ARG A 12 -1.15 0.15 -6.97
C ARG A 12 -1.02 -1.09 -6.11
N LEU A 13 -2.06 -1.36 -5.33
CA LEU A 13 -2.13 -2.51 -4.45
C LEU A 13 -2.94 -3.60 -5.12
N ALA A 14 -2.32 -4.75 -5.35
CA ALA A 14 -2.97 -5.93 -5.89
C ALA A 14 -3.22 -6.93 -4.77
N THR A 15 -4.45 -7.40 -4.69
CA THR A 15 -4.89 -8.46 -3.77
C THR A 15 -5.68 -9.48 -4.55
N VAL A 16 -6.07 -10.57 -3.91
CA VAL A 16 -6.77 -11.66 -4.55
C VAL A 16 -8.07 -11.94 -3.80
N THR A 17 -9.17 -12.06 -4.52
CA THR A 17 -10.45 -12.44 -3.91
C THR A 17 -10.41 -13.90 -3.43
N ASP A 18 -11.37 -14.29 -2.61
CA ASP A 18 -11.44 -15.66 -2.10
C ASP A 18 -11.64 -16.70 -3.20
N ASP A 19 -12.23 -16.31 -4.33
CA ASP A 19 -12.39 -17.18 -5.51
C ASP A 19 -11.27 -17.01 -6.55
N GLY A 20 -10.17 -16.34 -6.19
CA GLY A 20 -8.96 -16.30 -7.01
C GLY A 20 -8.91 -15.21 -8.05
N ARG A 21 -9.80 -14.22 -8.01
CA ARG A 21 -9.77 -13.11 -8.98
C ARG A 21 -8.80 -12.03 -8.52
N PRO A 22 -8.02 -11.45 -9.44
CA PRO A 22 -7.17 -10.32 -9.10
C PRO A 22 -8.01 -9.07 -8.85
N HIS A 23 -7.57 -8.26 -7.89
CA HIS A 23 -8.17 -6.97 -7.54
C HIS A 23 -7.04 -5.96 -7.38
N ILE A 24 -7.16 -4.81 -8.03
CA ILE A 24 -6.11 -3.79 -8.01
C ILE A 24 -6.73 -2.40 -7.81
N VAL A 25 -6.13 -1.62 -6.90
CA VAL A 25 -6.57 -0.27 -6.60
C VAL A 25 -5.37 0.64 -6.38
N PRO A 26 -5.47 1.94 -6.71
CA PRO A 26 -4.45 2.89 -6.29
C PRO A 26 -4.56 3.15 -4.79
N CYS A 27 -3.44 3.44 -4.17
CA CYS A 27 -3.42 3.77 -2.75
C CYS A 27 -2.29 4.73 -2.40
N CYS A 28 -2.49 5.46 -1.31
CA CYS A 28 -1.42 6.17 -0.63
C CYS A 28 -0.70 5.18 0.28
N PHE A 29 0.59 5.38 0.48
CA PHE A 29 1.37 4.43 1.26
C PHE A 29 2.62 5.08 1.83
N VAL A 30 3.20 4.43 2.81
CA VAL A 30 4.50 4.79 3.36
C VAL A 30 5.33 3.52 3.53
N LEU A 31 6.63 3.64 3.29
CA LEU A 31 7.56 2.53 3.44
C LEU A 31 8.36 2.71 4.74
N ASP A 32 8.37 1.68 5.56
CA ASP A 32 9.18 1.60 6.77
C ASP A 32 9.96 0.30 6.73
N ALA A 33 11.28 0.39 6.45
CA ALA A 33 12.14 -0.77 6.22
C ALA A 33 11.54 -1.68 5.14
N ASP A 34 11.20 -2.92 5.47
CA ASP A 34 10.62 -3.88 4.53
C ASP A 34 9.11 -4.03 4.68
N THR A 35 8.45 -3.07 5.31
CA THR A 35 7.00 -3.06 5.44
C THR A 35 6.42 -1.80 4.80
N ALA A 36 5.43 -1.98 3.93
CA ALA A 36 4.67 -0.88 3.35
C ALA A 36 3.32 -0.79 4.06
N TYR A 37 2.93 0.43 4.44
CA TYR A 37 1.67 0.68 5.13
C TYR A 37 0.76 1.53 4.26
N SER A 38 -0.50 1.13 4.19
CA SER A 38 -1.55 1.88 3.50
C SER A 38 -2.77 1.96 4.41
N ALA A 39 -3.32 3.15 4.57
CA ALA A 39 -4.50 3.34 5.40
C ALA A 39 -5.77 3.04 4.62
N VAL A 40 -6.78 2.56 5.31
CA VAL A 40 -8.12 2.47 4.78
C VAL A 40 -8.81 3.81 5.06
N ASP A 41 -9.22 4.50 3.98
CA ASP A 41 -9.79 5.83 4.12
C ASP A 41 -11.09 5.84 4.88
N ALA A 42 -11.37 6.98 5.53
CA ALA A 42 -12.51 7.19 6.41
C ALA A 42 -13.86 7.26 5.69
N LYS A 43 -13.90 7.10 4.37
CA LYS A 43 -15.17 7.20 3.63
C LYS A 43 -15.98 5.91 3.83
N PRO A 44 -16.99 5.92 4.70
CA PRO A 44 -17.67 4.68 5.11
C PRO A 44 -18.47 4.00 4.01
N LYS A 45 -18.58 4.61 2.84
CA LYS A 45 -19.35 4.06 1.72
C LYS A 45 -18.49 3.49 0.60
N SER A 46 -17.17 3.39 0.79
CA SER A 46 -16.29 2.83 -0.23
C SER A 46 -16.26 1.32 -0.14
N THR A 47 -17.04 0.68 -1.01
CA THR A 47 -17.01 -0.78 -1.14
C THR A 47 -15.62 -1.29 -1.56
N LEU A 48 -14.82 -0.45 -2.23
CA LEU A 48 -13.46 -0.81 -2.67
C LEU A 48 -12.49 -0.98 -1.49
N ALA A 49 -12.57 -0.10 -0.49
CA ALA A 49 -11.73 -0.23 0.70
C ALA A 49 -12.09 -1.48 1.50
N LEU A 50 -13.38 -1.81 1.60
CA LEU A 50 -13.84 -3.03 2.26
C LEU A 50 -13.43 -4.27 1.49
N ARG A 51 -13.39 -4.22 0.15
CA ARG A 51 -13.02 -5.35 -0.69
C ARG A 51 -11.56 -5.76 -0.46
N ARG A 52 -10.62 -4.83 -0.46
CA ARG A 52 -9.21 -5.17 -0.25
C ARG A 52 -8.96 -5.70 1.18
N VAL A 53 -9.67 -5.19 2.16
CA VAL A 53 -9.59 -5.72 3.53
C VAL A 53 -10.09 -7.16 3.59
N ALA A 54 -11.25 -7.44 2.99
CA ALA A 54 -11.80 -8.79 2.92
C ALA A 54 -10.86 -9.73 2.17
N ASN A 55 -10.26 -9.27 1.07
CA ASN A 55 -9.33 -10.06 0.29
C ASN A 55 -8.12 -10.49 1.13
N LEU A 56 -7.55 -9.57 1.90
CA LEU A 56 -6.39 -9.87 2.74
C LEU A 56 -6.71 -10.82 3.89
N ARG A 57 -7.95 -10.82 4.38
CA ARG A 57 -8.38 -11.78 5.40
C ARG A 57 -8.46 -13.20 4.86
N SER A 58 -8.83 -13.36 3.60
CA SER A 58 -8.95 -14.69 2.98
C SER A 58 -7.66 -15.15 2.31
N ASN A 59 -6.84 -14.23 1.81
CA ASN A 59 -5.57 -14.53 1.15
C ASN A 59 -4.56 -13.42 1.45
N HIS A 60 -3.49 -13.78 2.13
CA HIS A 60 -2.47 -12.82 2.55
C HIS A 60 -1.56 -12.35 1.42
N ARG A 61 -1.55 -13.01 0.28
CA ARG A 61 -0.67 -12.63 -0.83
C ARG A 61 -1.10 -11.30 -1.41
N ALA A 62 -0.14 -10.40 -1.55
CA ALA A 62 -0.37 -9.07 -2.09
C ALA A 62 0.89 -8.55 -2.75
N SER A 63 0.70 -7.61 -3.66
CA SER A 63 1.79 -6.91 -4.33
C SER A 63 1.50 -5.43 -4.38
N LEU A 64 2.55 -4.64 -4.30
CA LEU A 64 2.48 -3.20 -4.44
C LEU A 64 3.36 -2.80 -5.63
N LEU A 65 2.79 -2.05 -6.57
CA LEU A 65 3.51 -1.57 -7.74
C LEU A 65 3.65 -0.06 -7.67
N VAL A 66 4.89 0.40 -7.80
CA VAL A 66 5.23 1.81 -7.97
C VAL A 66 5.90 1.95 -9.32
N ASP A 67 5.44 2.88 -10.13
CA ASP A 67 5.95 3.01 -11.49
C ASP A 67 6.01 4.46 -11.93
N HIS A 68 6.84 4.70 -12.91
CA HIS A 68 6.99 6.00 -13.56
C HIS A 68 6.99 5.80 -15.07
N TYR A 69 6.01 6.38 -15.74
CA TYR A 69 5.97 6.38 -17.20
C TYR A 69 6.54 7.68 -17.75
N ASP A 70 7.25 7.56 -18.84
CA ASP A 70 7.78 8.69 -19.60
C ASP A 70 7.81 8.29 -21.07
N ASP A 71 7.50 9.22 -21.96
CA ASP A 71 7.60 8.95 -23.41
C ASP A 71 9.03 8.72 -23.86
N ASP A 72 10.00 9.27 -23.15
CA ASP A 72 11.40 8.84 -23.25
C ASP A 72 11.56 7.56 -22.41
N TRP A 73 11.59 6.44 -23.07
CA TRP A 73 11.63 5.13 -22.40
C TRP A 73 12.91 4.90 -21.60
N ALA A 74 13.96 5.68 -21.83
CA ALA A 74 15.14 5.63 -20.97
C ALA A 74 14.86 6.10 -19.55
N ALA A 75 13.80 6.88 -19.35
CA ALA A 75 13.38 7.37 -18.04
C ALA A 75 12.33 6.51 -17.35
N LEU A 76 11.86 5.43 -18.01
CA LEU A 76 10.89 4.51 -17.42
C LEU A 76 11.52 3.72 -16.27
N TRP A 77 10.73 3.47 -15.24
CA TRP A 77 11.08 2.52 -14.19
C TRP A 77 9.83 2.01 -13.49
N TRP A 78 9.96 0.83 -12.92
CA TRP A 78 8.96 0.33 -11.97
C TRP A 78 9.63 -0.51 -10.91
N VAL A 79 8.99 -0.56 -9.74
CA VAL A 79 9.38 -1.42 -8.63
C VAL A 79 8.13 -2.12 -8.12
N ARG A 80 8.22 -3.44 -7.97
CA ARG A 80 7.14 -4.24 -7.42
C ARG A 80 7.61 -4.87 -6.12
N LEU A 81 6.78 -4.74 -5.11
CA LEU A 81 6.99 -5.28 -3.78
C LEU A 81 5.99 -6.42 -3.57
N ASP A 82 6.48 -7.64 -3.49
CA ASP A 82 5.64 -8.83 -3.29
C ASP A 82 5.78 -9.31 -1.86
N GLY A 83 4.68 -9.73 -1.24
CA GLY A 83 4.76 -10.21 0.14
C GLY A 83 3.43 -10.63 0.71
N ALA A 84 3.34 -10.56 2.03
CA ALA A 84 2.15 -10.92 2.78
C ALA A 84 1.51 -9.66 3.37
N GLY A 85 0.23 -9.47 3.08
CA GLY A 85 -0.56 -8.38 3.64
C GLY A 85 -1.27 -8.81 4.92
N ARG A 86 -1.35 -7.89 5.85
CA ARG A 86 -2.05 -8.08 7.12
C ARG A 86 -2.71 -6.79 7.55
N LEU A 87 -3.64 -6.90 8.47
CA LEU A 87 -4.35 -5.75 9.00
C LEU A 87 -3.82 -5.42 10.39
N VAL A 88 -3.56 -4.14 10.62
CA VAL A 88 -3.09 -3.62 11.91
C VAL A 88 -4.19 -2.73 12.46
N ASP A 89 -4.92 -3.24 13.46
CA ASP A 89 -6.12 -2.58 13.99
C ASP A 89 -5.80 -1.63 15.12
N ASP A 90 -4.74 -1.89 15.89
CA ASP A 90 -4.38 -1.11 17.07
C ASP A 90 -2.90 -1.28 17.42
N GLY A 91 -2.47 -0.62 18.49
CA GLY A 91 -1.15 -0.80 19.07
C GLY A 91 -0.08 0.12 18.49
N ASP A 92 1.15 -0.10 18.92
CA ASP A 92 2.30 0.76 18.58
C ASP A 92 2.60 0.76 17.10
N GLU A 93 2.47 -0.39 16.44
CA GLU A 93 2.72 -0.47 15.00
C GLU A 93 1.74 0.40 14.22
N ARG A 94 0.45 0.37 14.60
CA ARG A 94 -0.56 1.23 13.98
C ARG A 94 -0.24 2.70 14.20
N ASP A 95 0.13 3.06 15.42
CA ASP A 95 0.48 4.44 15.78
C ASP A 95 1.68 4.94 14.97
N ARG A 96 2.71 4.13 14.82
CA ARG A 96 3.88 4.48 14.00
C ARG A 96 3.51 4.62 12.53
N ALA A 97 2.69 3.71 12.01
CA ALA A 97 2.25 3.76 10.62
C ALA A 97 1.44 5.03 10.34
N LEU A 98 0.51 5.37 11.21
CA LEU A 98 -0.30 6.59 11.07
C LEU A 98 0.56 7.85 11.17
N SER A 99 1.54 7.88 12.07
CA SER A 99 2.47 9.00 12.17
C SER A 99 3.29 9.17 10.89
N ALA A 100 3.77 8.09 10.33
CA ALA A 100 4.54 8.12 9.08
C ALA A 100 3.68 8.55 7.89
N LEU A 101 2.43 8.08 7.82
CA LEU A 101 1.49 8.50 6.78
C LEU A 101 1.15 9.98 6.91
N ALA A 102 0.93 10.49 8.12
CA ALA A 102 0.67 11.90 8.36
C ALA A 102 1.87 12.77 8.00
N ALA A 103 3.08 12.29 8.23
CA ALA A 103 4.30 13.01 7.85
C ALA A 103 4.45 13.11 6.33
N LYS A 104 4.00 12.11 5.59
CA LYS A 104 4.10 12.08 4.13
C LYS A 104 2.95 12.79 3.45
N TYR A 105 1.73 12.69 3.98
CA TYR A 105 0.51 13.21 3.36
C TYR A 105 -0.19 14.18 4.30
N ASP A 106 -0.29 15.44 3.89
CA ASP A 106 -0.94 16.50 4.68
C ASP A 106 -2.38 16.16 5.01
N GLN A 107 -3.08 15.49 4.12
CA GLN A 107 -4.47 15.12 4.33
C GLN A 107 -4.65 14.19 5.52
N TYR A 108 -3.74 13.26 5.73
CA TYR A 108 -3.80 12.36 6.87
C TYR A 108 -3.45 13.05 8.20
N ARG A 109 -2.74 14.15 8.12
CA ARG A 109 -2.47 14.99 9.29
C ARG A 109 -3.72 15.73 9.73
N ARG A 110 -4.53 16.21 8.77
CA ARG A 110 -5.77 16.93 9.03
C ARG A 110 -6.91 16.01 9.43
N ASP A 111 -6.96 14.84 8.83
CA ASP A 111 -8.05 13.88 8.99
C ASP A 111 -7.46 12.46 9.08
N PRO A 112 -7.00 12.05 10.28
CA PRO A 112 -6.38 10.74 10.45
C PRO A 112 -7.36 9.62 10.10
N PRO A 113 -6.89 8.59 9.37
CA PRO A 113 -7.74 7.44 9.05
C PRO A 113 -8.19 6.72 10.33
N PRO A 114 -9.49 6.46 10.50
CA PRO A 114 -9.98 5.84 11.74
C PRO A 114 -9.91 4.32 11.72
N GLY A 115 -9.75 3.72 10.54
CA GLY A 115 -9.82 2.28 10.37
C GLY A 115 -8.49 1.57 10.55
N ALA A 116 -8.47 0.31 10.15
CA ALA A 116 -7.27 -0.50 10.15
C ALA A 116 -6.26 0.02 9.13
N VAL A 117 -4.99 -0.23 9.42
CA VAL A 117 -3.89 0.00 8.48
C VAL A 117 -3.54 -1.34 7.83
N ILE A 118 -3.38 -1.32 6.52
CA ILE A 118 -2.87 -2.48 5.79
C ILE A 118 -1.35 -2.44 5.85
N ALA A 119 -0.75 -3.52 6.30
CA ALA A 119 0.69 -3.70 6.31
C ALA A 119 1.06 -4.78 5.28
N LEU A 120 1.95 -4.47 4.36
CA LEU A 120 2.54 -5.43 3.44
C LEU A 120 3.96 -5.71 3.89
N ASP A 121 4.19 -6.91 4.41
CA ASP A 121 5.53 -7.37 4.76
C ASP A 121 6.19 -7.89 3.48
N VAL A 122 7.16 -7.13 2.98
CA VAL A 122 7.77 -7.37 1.67
C VAL A 122 8.80 -8.48 1.77
N THR A 123 8.65 -9.52 0.96
CA THR A 123 9.59 -10.63 0.89
C THR A 123 10.44 -10.58 -0.38
N THR A 124 9.95 -9.95 -1.44
CA THR A 124 10.66 -9.89 -2.72
C THR A 124 10.52 -8.51 -3.33
N TRP A 125 11.64 -7.93 -3.72
CA TRP A 125 11.71 -6.68 -4.45
C TRP A 125 12.10 -6.97 -5.90
N ARG A 126 11.32 -6.49 -6.86
CA ARG A 126 11.62 -6.58 -8.28
C ARG A 126 11.62 -5.19 -8.87
N ALA A 127 12.53 -4.93 -9.77
CA ALA A 127 12.65 -3.60 -10.38
C ALA A 127 13.00 -3.73 -11.86
N TRP A 128 12.64 -2.69 -12.63
CA TRP A 128 13.06 -2.52 -14.01
C TRP A 128 13.40 -1.05 -14.24
N PRO A 129 14.46 -0.72 -14.87
CA PRO A 129 15.64 -1.54 -15.17
C PRO A 129 16.37 -1.98 -13.96
#